data_5f641623d176d1d2f7e795319bfaf768
#
_entry.id   5f641623d176d1d2f7e795319bfaf768
#
_cell.length_a   1.000
_cell.length_b   1.000
_cell.length_c   1.000
_cell.angle_alpha   90.00
_cell.angle_beta   90.00
_cell.angle_gamma   90.00
#
_symmetry.space_group_name_H-M   'P 1'
#
loop_
_entity.id
_entity.type
_entity.pdbx_description
1 polymer ?
#
loop_
_entity_poly.entity_id
_entity_poly.type
_entity_poly.pdbx_seq_one_letter_code
_entity_poly.pdbx_strand_id
1 'polypeptide(L)'
;MTRFYHSFTTRYNVYFNGIENYKEQLKEMEEGYEDNFTDLLLMHPAQAYANTKDPQPSGSFDRTIEKCQKAIQLHSIKKRPKRNSKKMSDPKYREYMKRDEYNPFIHNAWRLMGKAQYYKGDFLGAAATFLYISRHFTWMPDLVAESRIWQARCYIAMGWLYEAEDILLKINNEKLPESQNNWFATVNADYLVHKGEYEKAIPFLETAIKSASSKQQRIRMTFLLAQLYAATQNPTKAYQTYGKVIGMNPPYRTEFNARIKQTEVYSGKDISKEVKKLTRMASRDRNKEYLDQIYYAIGNLYLSRKDTLKAMENYRLANQKSTRNGIEKAICQITLGNLYFERREYVDALSLIHISEP
;
A
#
# COMPACT_ATOMS: atom_id res chain seq x y z
N MET A 1 -11.98 42.74 -5.08
CA MET A 1 -10.92 42.00 -4.35
C MET A 1 -9.80 41.68 -5.30
N THR A 2 -8.54 41.81 -4.85
CA THR A 2 -7.35 41.57 -5.67
C THR A 2 -7.02 40.08 -5.75
N ARG A 3 -6.36 39.61 -6.81
CA ARG A 3 -5.87 38.24 -6.94
C ARG A 3 -4.93 37.83 -5.78
N PHE A 4 -4.16 38.78 -5.29
CA PHE A 4 -3.33 38.61 -4.11
C PHE A 4 -4.15 38.21 -2.89
N TYR A 5 -5.24 38.88 -2.61
CA TYR A 5 -6.14 38.54 -1.49
C TYR A 5 -6.67 37.11 -1.60
N HIS A 6 -7.20 36.72 -2.75
CA HIS A 6 -7.70 35.36 -2.93
C HIS A 6 -6.60 34.29 -2.78
N SER A 7 -5.43 34.54 -3.38
CA SER A 7 -4.29 33.62 -3.25
C SER A 7 -3.80 33.52 -1.80
N PHE A 8 -3.66 34.63 -1.12
CA PHE A 8 -3.20 34.69 0.27
C PHE A 8 -4.17 33.98 1.21
N THR A 9 -5.47 34.30 1.11
CA THR A 9 -6.50 33.69 1.96
C THR A 9 -6.63 32.19 1.69
N THR A 10 -6.57 31.76 0.42
CA THR A 10 -6.57 30.33 0.09
C THR A 10 -5.40 29.62 0.77
N ARG A 11 -4.20 30.18 0.71
CA ARG A 11 -2.98 29.55 1.21
C ARG A 11 -2.94 29.46 2.74
N TYR A 12 -3.15 30.58 3.41
CA TYR A 12 -2.85 30.71 4.83
C TYR A 12 -4.04 30.47 5.75
N ASN A 13 -5.24 30.45 5.25
CA ASN A 13 -6.42 30.19 6.06
C ASN A 13 -7.04 28.84 5.73
N VAL A 14 -7.51 28.65 4.51
CA VAL A 14 -8.33 27.47 4.19
C VAL A 14 -7.46 26.25 3.91
N TYR A 15 -6.44 26.40 3.06
CA TYR A 15 -5.56 25.31 2.68
C TYR A 15 -4.69 24.83 3.86
N PHE A 16 -4.15 25.76 4.66
CA PHE A 16 -3.31 25.41 5.81
C PHE A 16 -4.06 24.51 6.79
N ASN A 17 -5.28 24.89 7.17
CA ASN A 17 -6.10 24.06 8.06
C ASN A 17 -6.50 22.72 7.42
N GLY A 18 -6.68 22.67 6.10
CA GLY A 18 -6.96 21.43 5.37
C GLY A 18 -5.78 20.49 5.35
N ILE A 19 -4.55 20.98 5.11
CA ILE A 19 -3.36 20.13 5.01
C ILE A 19 -2.91 19.58 6.37
N GLU A 20 -3.11 20.34 7.47
CA GLU A 20 -2.79 19.83 8.80
C GLU A 20 -3.73 18.67 9.18
N ASN A 21 -5.03 18.82 8.97
CA ASN A 21 -5.98 17.72 9.16
C ASN A 21 -5.65 16.52 8.25
N TYR A 22 -5.31 16.75 6.98
CA TYR A 22 -4.91 15.69 6.06
C TYR A 22 -3.71 14.89 6.56
N LYS A 23 -2.68 15.56 7.08
CA LYS A 23 -1.48 14.89 7.61
C LYS A 23 -1.78 14.06 8.85
N GLU A 24 -2.60 14.61 9.75
CA GLU A 24 -3.03 13.93 10.96
C GLU A 24 -3.80 12.65 10.62
N GLN A 25 -4.81 12.75 9.74
CA GLN A 25 -5.64 11.63 9.33
C GLN A 25 -4.84 10.57 8.54
N LEU A 26 -3.89 10.99 7.71
CA LEU A 26 -3.02 10.06 6.99
C LEU A 26 -2.12 9.27 7.95
N LYS A 27 -1.57 9.94 8.96
CA LYS A 27 -0.76 9.31 9.99
C LYS A 27 -1.59 8.31 10.80
N GLU A 28 -2.77 8.71 11.24
CA GLU A 28 -3.70 7.85 11.98
C GLU A 28 -4.07 6.59 11.18
N MET A 29 -4.36 6.74 9.88
CA MET A 29 -4.61 5.61 8.98
C MET A 29 -3.41 4.68 8.86
N GLU A 30 -2.19 5.23 8.63
CA GLU A 30 -0.98 4.42 8.47
C GLU A 30 -0.58 3.67 9.76
N GLU A 31 -0.81 4.27 10.92
CA GLU A 31 -0.49 3.69 12.23
C GLU A 31 -1.58 2.72 12.73
N GLY A 32 -2.85 3.00 12.42
CA GLY A 32 -4.00 2.21 12.89
C GLY A 32 -4.35 1.00 12.01
N TYR A 33 -3.85 0.93 10.77
CA TYR A 33 -4.18 -0.17 9.88
C TYR A 33 -3.43 -1.46 10.23
N GLU A 34 -4.18 -2.53 10.41
CA GLU A 34 -3.64 -3.87 10.63
C GLU A 34 -3.50 -4.64 9.31
N ASP A 35 -2.25 -4.88 8.89
CA ASP A 35 -1.96 -5.64 7.68
C ASP A 35 -2.35 -7.12 7.81
N ASN A 36 -2.90 -7.70 6.74
CA ASN A 36 -3.06 -9.14 6.57
C ASN A 36 -1.78 -9.74 5.97
N PHE A 37 -1.02 -10.47 6.77
CA PHE A 37 0.25 -11.08 6.35
C PHE A 37 0.09 -12.45 5.69
N THR A 38 -1.13 -12.98 5.55
CA THR A 38 -1.39 -14.22 4.80
C THR A 38 -1.37 -13.97 3.30
N ASP A 39 -1.75 -12.78 2.88
CA ASP A 39 -1.79 -12.33 1.49
C ASP A 39 -0.62 -11.41 1.15
N LEU A 40 -0.49 -11.03 -0.11
CA LEU A 40 0.40 -9.95 -0.50
C LEU A 40 -0.04 -8.64 0.15
N LEU A 41 0.89 -7.93 0.77
CA LEU A 41 0.58 -6.64 1.37
C LEU A 41 0.16 -5.63 0.31
N LEU A 42 -0.84 -4.83 0.63
CA LEU A 42 -1.24 -3.69 -0.20
C LEU A 42 -0.13 -2.64 -0.22
N MET A 43 0.03 -1.97 -1.35
CA MET A 43 0.97 -0.84 -1.46
C MET A 43 0.63 0.28 -0.47
N HIS A 44 -0.66 0.49 -0.18
CA HIS A 44 -1.12 1.46 0.82
C HIS A 44 -2.43 1.00 1.48
N PRO A 45 -2.64 1.26 2.79
CA PRO A 45 -3.85 0.87 3.53
C PRO A 45 -5.17 1.33 2.89
N ALA A 46 -5.19 2.50 2.24
CA ALA A 46 -6.37 3.02 1.57
C ALA A 46 -6.98 2.06 0.53
N GLN A 47 -6.16 1.17 -0.05
CA GLN A 47 -6.64 0.21 -1.06
C GLN A 47 -7.55 -0.89 -0.46
N ALA A 48 -7.46 -1.10 0.85
CA ALA A 48 -8.35 -2.05 1.54
C ALA A 48 -9.84 -1.65 1.44
N TYR A 49 -10.13 -0.37 1.16
CA TYR A 49 -11.50 0.16 1.08
C TYR A 49 -12.18 -0.04 -0.27
N ALA A 50 -11.46 -0.51 -1.27
CA ALA A 50 -11.98 -0.67 -2.61
C ALA A 50 -13.22 -1.58 -2.71
N ASN A 51 -13.35 -2.55 -1.80
CA ASN A 51 -14.38 -3.59 -1.86
C ASN A 51 -15.21 -3.73 -0.59
N THR A 52 -15.05 -2.83 0.40
CA THR A 52 -15.79 -2.92 1.66
C THR A 52 -17.03 -2.05 1.63
N LYS A 53 -18.17 -2.65 2.02
CA LYS A 53 -19.40 -1.93 2.37
C LYS A 53 -19.33 -1.35 3.80
N ASP A 54 -18.28 -1.68 4.53
CA ASP A 54 -18.09 -1.30 5.91
C ASP A 54 -17.65 0.17 6.04
N PRO A 55 -18.04 0.83 7.13
CA PRO A 55 -17.62 2.19 7.39
C PRO A 55 -16.10 2.26 7.49
N GLN A 56 -15.56 3.33 7.00
CA GLN A 56 -14.13 3.61 6.91
C GLN A 56 -13.41 3.40 8.24
N PRO A 57 -12.20 2.85 8.22
CA PRO A 57 -11.36 2.86 9.40
C PRO A 57 -10.99 4.30 9.79
N SER A 58 -10.44 4.42 10.99
CA SER A 58 -9.94 5.65 11.59
C SER A 58 -9.29 6.58 10.54
N GLY A 59 -9.75 7.80 10.47
CA GLY A 59 -9.23 8.81 9.55
C GLY A 59 -10.31 9.41 8.63
N SER A 60 -11.07 10.37 9.16
CA SER A 60 -12.02 11.10 8.32
C SER A 60 -11.34 12.23 7.56
N PHE A 61 -11.21 12.10 6.24
CA PHE A 61 -10.72 13.14 5.36
C PHE A 61 -11.80 14.18 4.98
N ASP A 62 -13.02 14.06 5.50
CA ASP A 62 -14.16 14.92 5.16
C ASP A 62 -13.87 16.39 5.43
N ARG A 63 -13.30 16.70 6.58
CA ARG A 63 -12.91 18.08 6.93
C ARG A 63 -11.92 18.68 5.94
N THR A 64 -10.96 17.89 5.47
CA THR A 64 -10.01 18.31 4.43
C THR A 64 -10.72 18.60 3.12
N ILE A 65 -11.62 17.70 2.70
CA ILE A 65 -12.40 17.85 1.46
C ILE A 65 -13.28 19.10 1.52
N GLU A 66 -14.03 19.30 2.60
CA GLU A 66 -14.86 20.49 2.82
C GLU A 66 -14.05 21.79 2.77
N LYS A 67 -12.88 21.83 3.43
CA LYS A 67 -11.99 23.01 3.37
C LYS A 67 -11.50 23.27 1.96
N CYS A 68 -11.11 22.24 1.21
CA CYS A 68 -10.71 22.39 -0.18
C CYS A 68 -11.86 22.86 -1.08
N GLN A 69 -13.07 22.31 -0.93
CA GLN A 69 -14.27 22.73 -1.65
C GLN A 69 -14.58 24.20 -1.36
N LYS A 70 -14.56 24.60 -0.08
CA LYS A 70 -14.76 25.99 0.32
C LYS A 70 -13.70 26.93 -0.28
N ALA A 71 -12.42 26.51 -0.30
CA ALA A 71 -11.35 27.28 -0.94
C ALA A 71 -11.62 27.48 -2.43
N ILE A 72 -12.01 26.43 -3.14
CA ILE A 72 -12.29 26.45 -4.57
C ILE A 72 -13.52 27.34 -4.84
N GLN A 73 -14.60 27.17 -4.09
CA GLN A 73 -15.83 27.92 -4.27
C GLN A 73 -15.65 29.43 -4.06
N LEU A 74 -14.91 29.80 -3.01
CA LEU A 74 -14.79 31.23 -2.62
C LEU A 74 -13.63 31.94 -3.30
N HIS A 75 -12.59 31.22 -3.74
CA HIS A 75 -11.35 31.84 -4.18
C HIS A 75 -10.93 31.49 -5.61
N SER A 76 -11.68 30.68 -6.35
CA SER A 76 -11.46 30.46 -7.78
C SER A 76 -11.70 31.76 -8.55
N ILE A 77 -10.83 32.11 -9.47
CA ILE A 77 -10.91 33.33 -10.29
C ILE A 77 -10.95 32.92 -11.76
N LYS A 78 -12.14 32.70 -12.28
CA LYS A 78 -12.37 32.33 -13.70
C LYS A 78 -12.49 33.55 -14.63
N LYS A 79 -12.73 34.76 -14.06
CA LYS A 79 -12.86 35.99 -14.83
C LYS A 79 -11.49 36.39 -15.40
N ARG A 80 -11.41 36.48 -16.73
CA ARG A 80 -10.21 36.93 -17.43
C ARG A 80 -9.79 38.34 -16.99
N PRO A 81 -8.47 38.58 -16.82
CA PRO A 81 -7.96 39.92 -16.56
C PRO A 81 -8.21 40.87 -17.74
N LYS A 82 -8.22 42.17 -17.45
CA LYS A 82 -8.24 43.16 -18.53
C LYS A 82 -7.01 42.98 -19.43
N ARG A 83 -7.25 42.95 -20.74
CA ARG A 83 -6.22 42.80 -21.76
C ARG A 83 -5.29 44.02 -21.75
N ASN A 84 -4.00 43.79 -21.71
CA ASN A 84 -2.98 44.82 -21.91
C ASN A 84 -2.35 44.63 -23.30
N SER A 85 -2.68 45.53 -24.22
CA SER A 85 -2.26 45.46 -25.61
C SER A 85 -0.72 45.48 -25.74
N LYS A 86 -0.02 46.25 -24.90
CA LYS A 86 1.44 46.35 -24.88
C LYS A 86 2.18 45.04 -24.53
N LYS A 87 1.47 44.14 -23.81
CA LYS A 87 2.02 42.82 -23.39
C LYS A 87 1.62 41.67 -24.32
N MET A 88 0.81 41.92 -25.34
CA MET A 88 0.34 40.85 -26.23
C MET A 88 1.41 40.29 -27.16
N SER A 89 2.53 40.97 -27.33
CA SER A 89 3.73 40.47 -28.06
C SER A 89 4.44 39.36 -27.25
N ASP A 90 4.32 39.37 -25.91
CA ASP A 90 4.94 38.35 -25.03
C ASP A 90 4.15 37.00 -25.09
N PRO A 91 4.83 35.91 -25.53
CA PRO A 91 4.21 34.58 -25.57
C PRO A 91 3.67 34.11 -24.21
N LYS A 92 4.38 34.38 -23.10
CA LYS A 92 4.00 34.01 -21.75
C LYS A 92 2.72 34.75 -21.33
N TYR A 93 2.58 36.01 -21.70
CA TYR A 93 1.36 36.77 -21.42
C TYR A 93 0.16 36.26 -22.23
N ARG A 94 0.38 35.87 -23.48
CA ARG A 94 -0.67 35.27 -24.32
C ARG A 94 -1.17 33.93 -23.73
N GLU A 95 -0.24 33.09 -23.29
CA GLU A 95 -0.54 31.84 -22.61
C GLU A 95 -1.31 32.08 -21.30
N TYR A 96 -0.83 33.04 -20.48
CA TYR A 96 -1.53 33.44 -19.26
C TYR A 96 -2.96 33.88 -19.53
N MET A 97 -3.22 34.62 -20.61
CA MET A 97 -4.58 35.09 -20.99
C MET A 97 -5.51 33.98 -21.49
N LYS A 98 -4.98 32.79 -21.81
CA LYS A 98 -5.76 31.60 -22.22
C LYS A 98 -6.16 30.69 -21.06
N ARG A 99 -5.66 30.95 -19.85
CA ARG A 99 -5.93 30.09 -18.69
C ARG A 99 -7.39 30.11 -18.29
N ASP A 100 -7.84 29.00 -17.72
CA ASP A 100 -9.20 28.86 -17.16
C ASP A 100 -9.27 29.32 -15.70
N GLU A 101 -8.12 29.51 -15.05
CA GLU A 101 -8.02 29.88 -13.64
C GLU A 101 -6.88 30.90 -13.42
N TYR A 102 -7.17 31.93 -12.65
CA TYR A 102 -6.26 33.07 -12.40
C TYR A 102 -5.84 33.21 -10.92
N ASN A 103 -6.37 32.39 -10.01
CA ASN A 103 -5.81 32.27 -8.67
C ASN A 103 -4.56 31.36 -8.72
N PRO A 104 -3.35 31.90 -8.49
CA PRO A 104 -2.11 31.13 -8.67
C PRO A 104 -1.92 30.00 -7.66
N PHE A 105 -2.71 29.94 -6.59
CA PHE A 105 -2.57 28.95 -5.53
C PHE A 105 -3.67 27.87 -5.53
N ILE A 106 -4.78 28.07 -6.20
CA ILE A 106 -5.98 27.22 -6.09
C ILE A 106 -5.74 25.77 -6.53
N HIS A 107 -4.80 25.53 -7.43
CA HIS A 107 -4.41 24.20 -7.88
C HIS A 107 -3.97 23.30 -6.71
N ASN A 108 -3.40 23.87 -5.64
CA ASN A 108 -3.04 23.13 -4.43
C ASN A 108 -4.26 22.63 -3.67
N ALA A 109 -5.36 23.41 -3.65
CA ALA A 109 -6.61 22.97 -3.04
C ALA A 109 -7.24 21.80 -3.83
N TRP A 110 -7.26 21.89 -5.16
CA TRP A 110 -7.70 20.79 -6.03
C TRP A 110 -6.86 19.52 -5.81
N ARG A 111 -5.53 19.65 -5.81
CA ARG A 111 -4.61 18.53 -5.57
C ARG A 111 -4.82 17.88 -4.20
N LEU A 112 -4.96 18.69 -3.14
CA LEU A 112 -5.21 18.19 -1.80
C LEU A 112 -6.56 17.48 -1.70
N MET A 113 -7.60 18.04 -2.33
CA MET A 113 -8.93 17.43 -2.39
C MET A 113 -8.89 16.05 -3.02
N GLY A 114 -8.26 15.91 -4.20
CA GLY A 114 -8.15 14.61 -4.87
C GLY A 114 -7.38 13.57 -4.03
N LYS A 115 -6.30 13.99 -3.35
CA LYS A 115 -5.56 13.11 -2.42
C LYS A 115 -6.44 12.70 -1.22
N ALA A 116 -7.17 13.63 -0.63
CA ALA A 116 -8.06 13.36 0.49
C ALA A 116 -9.21 12.40 0.09
N GLN A 117 -9.79 12.60 -1.09
CA GLN A 117 -10.79 11.67 -1.65
C GLN A 117 -10.23 10.26 -1.84
N TYR A 118 -9.02 10.13 -2.40
CA TYR A 118 -8.36 8.83 -2.55
C TYR A 118 -8.18 8.13 -1.20
N TYR A 119 -7.62 8.82 -0.21
CA TYR A 119 -7.38 8.23 1.11
C TYR A 119 -8.68 7.99 1.91
N LYS A 120 -9.75 8.69 1.58
CA LYS A 120 -11.09 8.39 2.07
C LYS A 120 -11.70 7.12 1.46
N GLY A 121 -11.14 6.58 0.37
CA GLY A 121 -11.72 5.47 -0.40
C GLY A 121 -12.68 5.92 -1.51
N ASP A 122 -12.90 7.23 -1.69
CA ASP A 122 -13.66 7.78 -2.82
C ASP A 122 -12.77 7.85 -4.07
N PHE A 123 -12.43 6.68 -4.61
CA PHE A 123 -11.51 6.57 -5.74
C PHE A 123 -12.08 7.18 -7.02
N LEU A 124 -13.40 7.06 -7.24
CA LEU A 124 -14.04 7.62 -8.41
C LEU A 124 -14.07 9.16 -8.36
N GLY A 125 -14.43 9.73 -7.22
CA GLY A 125 -14.36 11.17 -6.99
C GLY A 125 -12.94 11.72 -7.09
N ALA A 126 -11.96 11.01 -6.56
CA ALA A 126 -10.54 11.34 -6.70
C ALA A 126 -10.09 11.31 -8.18
N ALA A 127 -10.43 10.27 -8.93
CA ALA A 127 -10.11 10.18 -10.36
C ALA A 127 -10.71 11.34 -11.16
N ALA A 128 -11.97 11.70 -10.89
CA ALA A 128 -12.63 12.84 -11.52
C ALA A 128 -11.94 14.18 -11.18
N THR A 129 -11.53 14.35 -9.92
CA THR A 129 -10.77 15.54 -9.48
C THR A 129 -9.42 15.64 -10.19
N PHE A 130 -8.67 14.56 -10.29
CA PHE A 130 -7.37 14.54 -10.99
C PHE A 130 -7.53 14.71 -12.51
N LEU A 131 -8.59 14.16 -13.10
CA LEU A 131 -8.93 14.42 -14.50
C LEU A 131 -9.24 15.91 -14.73
N TYR A 132 -9.99 16.54 -13.85
CA TYR A 132 -10.25 17.99 -13.91
C TYR A 132 -8.94 18.79 -13.88
N ILE A 133 -8.02 18.46 -12.94
CA ILE A 133 -6.73 19.14 -12.85
C ILE A 133 -5.93 19.00 -14.16
N SER A 134 -5.83 17.79 -14.70
CA SER A 134 -5.05 17.53 -15.91
C SER A 134 -5.59 18.26 -17.15
N ARG A 135 -6.88 18.51 -17.21
CA ARG A 135 -7.55 19.23 -18.32
C ARG A 135 -7.49 20.74 -18.19
N HIS A 136 -7.59 21.27 -16.97
CA HIS A 136 -7.76 22.70 -16.73
C HIS A 136 -6.50 23.45 -16.29
N PHE A 137 -5.41 22.73 -15.92
CA PHE A 137 -4.15 23.35 -15.50
C PHE A 137 -2.99 23.01 -16.46
N THR A 138 -3.28 22.97 -17.76
CA THR A 138 -2.35 22.55 -18.83
C THR A 138 -1.04 23.32 -18.90
N TRP A 139 -0.99 24.53 -18.33
CA TRP A 139 0.24 25.35 -18.22
C TRP A 139 1.17 24.90 -17.07
N MET A 140 0.81 23.86 -16.32
CA MET A 140 1.59 23.31 -15.22
C MET A 140 1.93 21.84 -15.49
N PRO A 141 2.94 21.55 -16.32
CA PRO A 141 3.22 20.19 -16.80
C PRO A 141 3.50 19.19 -15.65
N ASP A 142 4.22 19.62 -14.60
CA ASP A 142 4.46 18.77 -13.43
C ASP A 142 3.17 18.37 -12.72
N LEU A 143 2.25 19.32 -12.56
CA LEU A 143 0.95 19.06 -11.93
C LEU A 143 0.06 18.16 -12.81
N VAL A 144 0.10 18.36 -14.13
CA VAL A 144 -0.63 17.51 -15.08
C VAL A 144 -0.11 16.07 -15.00
N ALA A 145 1.23 15.89 -15.02
CA ALA A 145 1.85 14.59 -14.91
C ALA A 145 1.50 13.92 -13.56
N GLU A 146 1.67 14.62 -12.43
CA GLU A 146 1.26 14.13 -11.10
C GLU A 146 -0.21 13.71 -11.09
N SER A 147 -1.10 14.52 -11.67
CA SER A 147 -2.54 14.25 -11.67
C SER A 147 -2.90 13.01 -12.51
N ARG A 148 -2.27 12.81 -13.65
CA ARG A 148 -2.46 11.60 -14.46
C ARG A 148 -2.00 10.35 -13.71
N ILE A 149 -0.86 10.41 -13.03
CA ILE A 149 -0.35 9.30 -12.21
C ILE A 149 -1.32 8.99 -11.07
N TRP A 150 -1.87 10.01 -10.39
CA TRP A 150 -2.91 9.82 -9.38
C TRP A 150 -4.19 9.22 -9.94
N GLN A 151 -4.61 9.62 -11.14
CA GLN A 151 -5.78 9.05 -11.81
C GLN A 151 -5.57 7.55 -12.09
N ALA A 152 -4.39 7.16 -12.60
CA ALA A 152 -4.04 5.75 -12.77
C ALA A 152 -4.10 4.98 -11.44
N ARG A 153 -3.57 5.57 -10.36
CA ARG A 153 -3.64 4.97 -9.02
C ARG A 153 -5.07 4.75 -8.53
N CYS A 154 -5.97 5.69 -8.81
CA CYS A 154 -7.38 5.52 -8.48
C CYS A 154 -7.99 4.33 -9.24
N TYR A 155 -7.68 4.19 -10.52
CA TYR A 155 -8.16 3.08 -11.34
C TYR A 155 -7.61 1.72 -10.86
N ILE A 156 -6.33 1.65 -10.47
CA ILE A 156 -5.73 0.45 -9.87
C ILE A 156 -6.51 0.06 -8.61
N ALA A 157 -6.78 1.01 -7.71
CA ALA A 157 -7.52 0.76 -6.48
C ALA A 157 -8.95 0.27 -6.73
N MET A 158 -9.58 0.64 -7.85
CA MET A 158 -10.90 0.14 -8.27
C MET A 158 -10.84 -1.18 -9.06
N GLY A 159 -9.64 -1.71 -9.35
CA GLY A 159 -9.46 -2.89 -10.19
C GLY A 159 -9.64 -2.62 -11.70
N TRP A 160 -9.71 -1.35 -12.12
CA TRP A 160 -9.84 -0.94 -13.51
C TRP A 160 -8.46 -0.89 -14.18
N LEU A 161 -7.88 -2.08 -14.37
CA LEU A 161 -6.48 -2.21 -14.79
C LEU A 161 -6.24 -1.77 -16.24
N TYR A 162 -7.24 -1.88 -17.11
CA TYR A 162 -7.13 -1.42 -18.51
C TYR A 162 -7.01 0.10 -18.61
N GLU A 163 -7.85 0.82 -17.87
CA GLU A 163 -7.85 2.28 -17.83
C GLU A 163 -6.56 2.80 -17.19
N ALA A 164 -6.07 2.09 -16.16
CA ALA A 164 -4.79 2.41 -15.54
C ALA A 164 -3.63 2.21 -16.51
N GLU A 165 -3.61 1.10 -17.24
CA GLU A 165 -2.57 0.77 -18.23
C GLU A 165 -2.49 1.82 -19.35
N ASP A 166 -3.64 2.21 -19.91
CA ASP A 166 -3.70 3.23 -20.95
C ASP A 166 -3.04 4.55 -20.53
N ILE A 167 -3.32 4.98 -19.30
CA ILE A 167 -2.70 6.20 -18.74
C ILE A 167 -1.20 6.01 -18.51
N LEU A 168 -0.78 4.90 -17.91
CA LEU A 168 0.63 4.65 -17.61
C LEU A 168 1.47 4.51 -18.87
N LEU A 169 0.96 3.86 -19.92
CA LEU A 169 1.62 3.77 -21.22
C LEU A 169 1.75 5.13 -21.88
N LYS A 170 0.72 5.97 -21.85
CA LYS A 170 0.78 7.35 -22.39
C LYS A 170 1.83 8.18 -21.65
N ILE A 171 1.89 8.08 -20.33
CA ILE A 171 2.89 8.78 -19.51
C ILE A 171 4.31 8.28 -19.85
N ASN A 172 4.49 6.97 -20.01
CA ASN A 172 5.80 6.39 -20.32
C ASN A 172 6.33 6.81 -21.71
N ASN A 173 5.43 7.04 -22.65
CA ASN A 173 5.77 7.51 -24.00
C ASN A 173 6.00 9.03 -24.07
N GLU A 174 5.55 9.78 -23.08
CA GLU A 174 5.78 11.21 -22.95
C GLU A 174 7.05 11.46 -22.10
N LYS A 175 7.70 12.61 -22.31
CA LYS A 175 8.83 13.00 -21.44
C LYS A 175 8.30 13.38 -20.06
N LEU A 176 8.39 12.44 -19.11
CA LEU A 176 7.97 12.66 -17.73
C LEU A 176 8.94 13.65 -17.03
N PRO A 177 8.45 14.65 -16.29
CA PRO A 177 9.30 15.49 -15.45
C PRO A 177 10.04 14.65 -14.39
N GLU A 178 11.33 14.92 -14.18
CA GLU A 178 12.16 14.16 -13.22
C GLU A 178 11.58 14.12 -11.82
N SER A 179 10.90 15.19 -11.40
CA SER A 179 10.21 15.29 -10.11
C SER A 179 9.14 14.21 -9.92
N GLN A 180 8.60 13.64 -10.99
CA GLN A 180 7.53 12.63 -10.98
C GLN A 180 8.03 11.19 -11.15
N ASN A 181 9.31 10.98 -11.46
CA ASN A 181 9.84 9.63 -11.73
C ASN A 181 9.61 8.63 -10.58
N ASN A 182 9.86 9.06 -9.34
CA ASN A 182 9.68 8.20 -8.17
C ASN A 182 8.20 7.88 -7.91
N TRP A 183 7.33 8.86 -8.15
CA TRP A 183 5.89 8.68 -7.98
C TRP A 183 5.33 7.77 -9.07
N PHE A 184 5.75 7.95 -10.31
CA PHE A 184 5.43 7.06 -11.42
C PHE A 184 5.88 5.62 -11.15
N ALA A 185 7.13 5.43 -10.65
CA ALA A 185 7.62 4.11 -10.28
C ALA A 185 6.76 3.46 -9.18
N THR A 186 6.31 4.24 -8.18
CA THR A 186 5.44 3.74 -7.11
C THR A 186 4.11 3.21 -7.66
N VAL A 187 3.46 3.98 -8.55
CA VAL A 187 2.15 3.59 -9.11
C VAL A 187 2.30 2.47 -10.13
N ASN A 188 3.41 2.43 -10.88
CA ASN A 188 3.70 1.34 -11.80
C ASN A 188 3.97 0.01 -11.09
N ALA A 189 4.69 0.07 -9.94
CA ALA A 189 4.87 -1.11 -9.09
C ALA A 189 3.51 -1.65 -8.61
N ASP A 190 2.63 -0.77 -8.14
CA ASP A 190 1.28 -1.10 -7.69
C ASP A 190 0.45 -1.75 -8.81
N TYR A 191 0.44 -1.15 -9.99
CA TYR A 191 -0.22 -1.69 -11.18
C TYR A 191 0.26 -3.11 -11.51
N LEU A 192 1.58 -3.31 -11.57
CA LEU A 192 2.17 -4.60 -11.92
C LEU A 192 1.91 -5.68 -10.86
N VAL A 193 1.85 -5.30 -9.58
CA VAL A 193 1.45 -6.21 -8.49
C VAL A 193 0.01 -6.67 -8.67
N HIS A 194 -0.92 -5.75 -8.95
CA HIS A 194 -2.33 -6.08 -9.19
C HIS A 194 -2.54 -6.92 -10.46
N LYS A 195 -1.68 -6.75 -11.47
CA LYS A 195 -1.68 -7.54 -12.70
C LYS A 195 -1.05 -8.94 -12.51
N GLY A 196 -0.37 -9.20 -11.39
CA GLY A 196 0.36 -10.44 -11.14
C GLY A 196 1.73 -10.53 -11.83
N GLU A 197 2.21 -9.43 -12.43
CA GLU A 197 3.51 -9.36 -13.11
C GLU A 197 4.65 -9.02 -12.12
N TYR A 198 4.87 -9.90 -11.15
CA TYR A 198 5.74 -9.63 -9.99
C TYR A 198 7.20 -9.37 -10.36
N GLU A 199 7.76 -10.09 -11.31
CA GLU A 199 9.14 -9.88 -11.76
C GLU A 199 9.36 -8.46 -12.30
N LYS A 200 8.38 -7.96 -13.05
CA LYS A 200 8.44 -6.59 -13.60
C LYS A 200 8.17 -5.53 -12.51
N ALA A 201 7.40 -5.86 -11.47
CA ALA A 201 7.09 -4.96 -10.37
C ALA A 201 8.32 -4.67 -9.49
N ILE A 202 9.21 -5.65 -9.30
CA ILE A 202 10.37 -5.57 -8.39
C ILE A 202 11.22 -4.31 -8.59
N PRO A 203 11.76 -3.97 -9.79
CA PRO A 203 12.62 -2.80 -9.97
C PRO A 203 11.89 -1.47 -9.69
N PHE A 204 10.60 -1.39 -9.99
CA PHE A 204 9.79 -0.22 -9.68
C PHE A 204 9.56 -0.09 -8.17
N LEU A 205 9.31 -1.22 -7.48
CA LEU A 205 9.12 -1.23 -6.05
C LEU A 205 10.41 -0.89 -5.29
N GLU A 206 11.57 -1.34 -5.76
CA GLU A 206 12.87 -0.93 -5.22
C GLU A 206 13.10 0.58 -5.31
N THR A 207 12.66 1.20 -6.40
CA THR A 207 12.70 2.66 -6.58
C THR A 207 11.72 3.35 -5.65
N ALA A 208 10.49 2.85 -5.53
CA ALA A 208 9.46 3.37 -4.63
C ALA A 208 9.90 3.35 -3.16
N ILE A 209 10.57 2.29 -2.71
CA ILE A 209 11.08 2.17 -1.33
C ILE A 209 12.07 3.29 -0.99
N LYS A 210 12.93 3.69 -1.94
CA LYS A 210 13.92 4.77 -1.73
C LYS A 210 13.25 6.12 -1.52
N SER A 211 12.09 6.35 -2.13
CA SER A 211 11.33 7.60 -2.10
C SER A 211 10.13 7.60 -1.15
N ALA A 212 9.98 6.56 -0.33
CA ALA A 212 8.87 6.43 0.60
C ALA A 212 8.75 7.63 1.55
N SER A 213 7.53 8.17 1.67
CA SER A 213 7.22 9.39 2.43
C SER A 213 7.28 9.20 3.96
N SER A 214 7.01 7.99 4.43
CA SER A 214 7.01 7.64 5.85
C SER A 214 7.84 6.37 6.13
N LYS A 215 8.28 6.22 7.40
CA LYS A 215 8.93 4.99 7.84
C LYS A 215 8.00 3.78 7.71
N GLN A 216 6.74 3.94 8.06
CA GLN A 216 5.73 2.87 7.99
C GLN A 216 5.53 2.41 6.55
N GLN A 217 5.36 3.34 5.62
CA GLN A 217 5.23 3.03 4.20
C GLN A 217 6.48 2.32 3.65
N ARG A 218 7.67 2.74 4.08
CA ARG A 218 8.93 2.08 3.68
C ARG A 218 8.99 0.64 4.18
N ILE A 219 8.62 0.40 5.44
CA ILE A 219 8.56 -0.95 6.03
C ILE A 219 7.59 -1.82 5.24
N ARG A 220 6.37 -1.34 4.98
CA ARG A 220 5.33 -2.07 4.22
C ARG A 220 5.81 -2.44 2.83
N MET A 221 6.33 -1.49 2.05
CA MET A 221 6.84 -1.76 0.71
C MET A 221 8.05 -2.69 0.72
N THR A 222 8.91 -2.64 1.75
CA THR A 222 10.04 -3.57 1.87
C THR A 222 9.55 -4.97 2.20
N PHE A 223 8.50 -5.12 3.00
CA PHE A 223 7.87 -6.41 3.27
C PHE A 223 7.24 -6.99 1.99
N LEU A 224 6.47 -6.17 1.26
CA LEU A 224 5.91 -6.55 -0.03
C LEU A 224 7.00 -6.99 -1.01
N LEU A 225 8.11 -6.26 -1.10
CA LEU A 225 9.26 -6.65 -1.94
C LEU A 225 9.80 -8.04 -1.57
N ALA A 226 9.86 -8.36 -0.28
CA ALA A 226 10.27 -9.70 0.16
C ALA A 226 9.26 -10.77 -0.26
N GLN A 227 7.96 -10.48 -0.21
CA GLN A 227 6.90 -11.37 -0.72
C GLN A 227 7.02 -11.58 -2.23
N LEU A 228 7.29 -10.52 -3.00
CA LEU A 228 7.49 -10.64 -4.45
C LEU A 228 8.72 -11.48 -4.79
N TYR A 229 9.84 -11.31 -4.07
CA TYR A 229 10.99 -12.20 -4.25
C TYR A 229 10.67 -13.66 -3.92
N ALA A 230 9.84 -13.92 -2.91
CA ALA A 230 9.40 -15.27 -2.59
C ALA A 230 8.51 -15.85 -3.71
N ALA A 231 7.56 -15.08 -4.21
CA ALA A 231 6.65 -15.47 -5.28
C ALA A 231 7.36 -15.72 -6.62
N THR A 232 8.46 -15.00 -6.88
CA THR A 232 9.30 -15.16 -8.09
C THR A 232 10.45 -16.17 -7.90
N GLN A 233 10.30 -17.10 -6.95
CA GLN A 233 11.26 -18.17 -6.68
C GLN A 233 12.71 -17.70 -6.40
N ASN A 234 12.85 -16.54 -5.76
CA ASN A 234 14.14 -16.00 -5.34
C ASN A 234 14.28 -15.99 -3.80
N PRO A 235 14.36 -17.18 -3.17
CA PRO A 235 14.30 -17.31 -1.71
C PRO A 235 15.46 -16.62 -1.00
N THR A 236 16.63 -16.54 -1.63
CA THR A 236 17.81 -15.86 -1.05
C THR A 236 17.56 -14.37 -0.89
N LYS A 237 17.04 -13.70 -1.94
CA LYS A 237 16.71 -12.28 -1.86
C LYS A 237 15.52 -12.04 -0.92
N ALA A 238 14.51 -12.92 -0.94
CA ALA A 238 13.39 -12.86 -0.02
C ALA A 238 13.87 -12.90 1.44
N TYR A 239 14.71 -13.88 1.80
CA TYR A 239 15.29 -14.01 3.14
C TYR A 239 16.06 -12.77 3.59
N GLN A 240 16.91 -12.22 2.71
CA GLN A 240 17.68 -11.01 2.99
C GLN A 240 16.76 -9.79 3.17
N THR A 241 15.71 -9.70 2.36
CA THR A 241 14.78 -8.54 2.38
C THR A 241 13.89 -8.57 3.61
N TYR A 242 13.38 -9.75 4.05
CA TYR A 242 12.74 -9.88 5.37
C TYR A 242 13.69 -9.49 6.51
N GLY A 243 14.97 -9.85 6.41
CA GLY A 243 15.99 -9.41 7.37
C GLY A 243 16.13 -7.88 7.43
N LYS A 244 16.05 -7.20 6.29
CA LYS A 244 16.02 -5.72 6.25
C LYS A 244 14.78 -5.16 6.95
N VAL A 245 13.59 -5.75 6.72
CA VAL A 245 12.36 -5.34 7.43
C VAL A 245 12.55 -5.40 8.94
N ILE A 246 13.08 -6.52 9.46
CA ILE A 246 13.35 -6.71 10.89
C ILE A 246 14.32 -5.63 11.42
N GLY A 247 15.36 -5.30 10.65
CA GLY A 247 16.35 -4.27 11.00
C GLY A 247 15.81 -2.84 11.01
N MET A 248 14.63 -2.59 10.44
CA MET A 248 13.98 -1.27 10.45
C MET A 248 13.24 -0.95 11.76
N ASN A 249 13.24 -1.83 12.76
CA ASN A 249 12.43 -1.72 13.96
C ASN A 249 10.95 -1.43 13.65
N PRO A 250 10.26 -2.37 12.97
CA PRO A 250 8.86 -2.26 12.65
C PRO A 250 7.97 -2.45 13.90
N PRO A 251 6.66 -2.19 13.81
CA PRO A 251 5.69 -2.64 14.81
C PRO A 251 5.82 -4.15 15.08
N TYR A 252 5.54 -4.54 16.32
CA TYR A 252 5.76 -5.93 16.77
C TYR A 252 5.13 -6.99 15.84
N ARG A 253 3.89 -6.79 15.42
CA ARG A 253 3.17 -7.72 14.54
C ARG A 253 3.87 -7.88 13.18
N THR A 254 4.38 -6.78 12.60
CA THR A 254 5.17 -6.81 11.36
C THR A 254 6.51 -7.50 11.55
N GLU A 255 7.22 -7.23 12.68
CA GLU A 255 8.47 -7.92 13.03
C GLU A 255 8.25 -9.42 13.15
N PHE A 256 7.20 -9.81 13.87
CA PHE A 256 6.84 -11.21 14.09
C PHE A 256 6.62 -11.92 12.76
N ASN A 257 5.74 -11.38 11.90
CA ASN A 257 5.43 -11.98 10.60
C ASN A 257 6.65 -11.99 9.66
N ALA A 258 7.49 -10.93 9.67
CA ALA A 258 8.73 -10.93 8.91
C ALA A 258 9.68 -12.05 9.33
N ARG A 259 9.77 -12.37 10.63
CA ARG A 259 10.57 -13.50 11.12
C ARG A 259 9.98 -14.85 10.70
N ILE A 260 8.67 -15.03 10.79
CA ILE A 260 8.00 -16.26 10.33
C ILE A 260 8.25 -16.45 8.84
N LYS A 261 7.92 -15.43 8.01
CA LYS A 261 8.11 -15.48 6.56
C LYS A 261 9.58 -15.64 6.14
N GLN A 262 10.51 -15.07 6.89
CA GLN A 262 11.94 -15.28 6.68
C GLN A 262 12.34 -16.75 6.81
N THR A 263 11.77 -17.44 7.80
CA THR A 263 12.05 -18.88 7.99
C THR A 263 11.39 -19.75 6.93
N GLU A 264 10.20 -19.38 6.44
CA GLU A 264 9.50 -20.10 5.37
C GLU A 264 10.31 -20.11 4.06
N VAL A 265 10.97 -19.00 3.73
CA VAL A 265 11.79 -18.89 2.51
C VAL A 265 13.23 -19.36 2.70
N TYR A 266 13.57 -19.91 3.86
CA TYR A 266 14.93 -20.34 4.14
C TYR A 266 15.32 -21.56 3.30
N SER A 267 16.31 -21.40 2.42
CA SER A 267 16.79 -22.43 1.48
C SER A 267 18.09 -23.13 1.91
N GLY A 268 18.72 -22.71 3.03
CA GLY A 268 19.95 -23.31 3.52
C GLY A 268 19.75 -24.77 3.96
N LYS A 269 20.81 -25.61 3.87
CA LYS A 269 20.75 -27.05 4.23
C LYS A 269 20.49 -27.28 5.72
N ASP A 270 21.13 -26.52 6.59
CA ASP A 270 20.99 -26.65 8.05
C ASP A 270 19.90 -25.71 8.59
N ILE A 271 18.78 -26.30 9.00
CA ILE A 271 17.65 -25.58 9.60
C ILE A 271 17.79 -25.33 11.11
N SER A 272 18.81 -25.90 11.75
CA SER A 272 18.96 -25.90 13.22
C SER A 272 18.97 -24.48 13.80
N LYS A 273 19.60 -23.54 13.09
CA LYS A 273 19.65 -22.13 13.52
C LYS A 273 18.27 -21.46 13.46
N GLU A 274 17.49 -21.74 12.41
CA GLU A 274 16.17 -21.17 12.22
C GLU A 274 15.17 -21.77 13.23
N VAL A 275 15.19 -23.09 13.41
CA VAL A 275 14.40 -23.76 14.46
C VAL A 275 14.73 -23.18 15.84
N LYS A 276 16.02 -23.02 16.18
CA LYS A 276 16.43 -22.41 17.45
C LYS A 276 15.94 -20.97 17.63
N LYS A 277 15.90 -20.17 16.55
CA LYS A 277 15.32 -18.81 16.59
C LYS A 277 13.84 -18.86 16.91
N LEU A 278 13.06 -19.69 16.21
CA LEU A 278 11.62 -19.85 16.42
C LEU A 278 11.32 -20.39 17.82
N THR A 279 12.06 -21.40 18.29
CA THR A 279 11.90 -21.92 19.66
C THR A 279 12.15 -20.85 20.72
N ARG A 280 13.17 -19.99 20.52
CA ARG A 280 13.38 -18.83 21.41
C ARG A 280 12.25 -17.79 21.30
N MET A 281 11.60 -17.66 20.15
CA MET A 281 10.40 -16.84 20.04
C MET A 281 9.24 -17.46 20.83
N ALA A 282 9.04 -18.77 20.75
CA ALA A 282 7.98 -19.47 21.48
C ALA A 282 8.12 -19.34 23.01
N SER A 283 9.35 -19.25 23.54
CA SER A 283 9.60 -19.10 24.98
C SER A 283 9.35 -17.71 25.54
N ARG A 284 9.05 -16.69 24.70
CA ARG A 284 8.80 -15.33 25.16
C ARG A 284 7.32 -15.11 25.46
N ASP A 285 7.00 -14.56 26.63
CA ASP A 285 5.62 -14.32 27.07
C ASP A 285 4.77 -13.50 26.09
N ARG A 286 5.38 -12.52 25.42
CA ARG A 286 4.70 -11.68 24.42
C ARG A 286 4.22 -12.45 23.18
N ASN A 287 4.68 -13.70 22.99
CA ASN A 287 4.33 -14.55 21.85
C ASN A 287 3.32 -15.65 22.21
N LYS A 288 2.77 -15.65 23.43
CA LYS A 288 1.83 -16.70 23.86
C LYS A 288 0.62 -16.85 22.96
N GLU A 289 0.13 -15.75 22.40
CA GLU A 289 -1.02 -15.76 21.48
C GLU A 289 -0.66 -16.21 20.05
N TYR A 290 0.61 -16.37 19.73
CA TYR A 290 1.13 -16.72 18.40
C TYR A 290 1.89 -18.05 18.39
N LEU A 291 1.75 -18.86 19.42
CA LEU A 291 2.46 -20.14 19.53
C LEU A 291 2.08 -21.10 18.41
N ASP A 292 0.82 -21.08 17.98
CA ASP A 292 0.33 -21.85 16.84
C ASP A 292 1.09 -21.53 15.56
N GLN A 293 1.25 -20.26 15.23
CA GLN A 293 1.98 -19.81 14.04
C GLN A 293 3.48 -20.18 14.14
N ILE A 294 4.09 -20.07 15.33
CA ILE A 294 5.50 -20.40 15.53
C ILE A 294 5.72 -21.91 15.34
N TYR A 295 4.92 -22.75 15.99
CA TYR A 295 5.07 -24.20 15.84
C TYR A 295 4.69 -24.68 14.44
N TYR A 296 3.72 -24.05 13.78
CA TYR A 296 3.42 -24.30 12.37
C TYR A 296 4.62 -23.99 11.48
N ALA A 297 5.29 -22.85 11.67
CA ALA A 297 6.50 -22.51 10.91
C ALA A 297 7.65 -23.48 11.17
N ILE A 298 7.83 -23.96 12.40
CA ILE A 298 8.82 -25.02 12.72
C ILE A 298 8.46 -26.32 11.98
N GLY A 299 7.18 -26.69 11.98
CA GLY A 299 6.68 -27.84 11.22
C GLY A 299 7.01 -27.74 9.72
N ASN A 300 6.77 -26.57 9.10
CA ASN A 300 7.09 -26.31 7.70
C ASN A 300 8.61 -26.43 7.41
N LEU A 301 9.48 -25.97 8.32
CA LEU A 301 10.92 -26.16 8.18
C LEU A 301 11.31 -27.65 8.15
N TYR A 302 10.78 -28.47 9.06
CA TYR A 302 11.04 -29.90 9.06
C TYR A 302 10.46 -30.59 7.83
N LEU A 303 9.23 -30.23 7.42
CA LEU A 303 8.60 -30.79 6.23
C LEU A 303 9.40 -30.49 4.96
N SER A 304 9.96 -29.27 4.83
CA SER A 304 10.82 -28.90 3.72
C SER A 304 12.11 -29.74 3.62
N ARG A 305 12.47 -30.43 4.70
CA ARG A 305 13.61 -31.37 4.77
C ARG A 305 13.16 -32.84 4.75
N LYS A 306 11.89 -33.09 4.45
CA LYS A 306 11.29 -34.45 4.44
C LYS A 306 11.31 -35.15 5.81
N ASP A 307 11.53 -34.40 6.90
CA ASP A 307 11.39 -34.93 8.27
C ASP A 307 9.91 -34.81 8.70
N THR A 308 9.10 -35.70 8.11
CA THR A 308 7.65 -35.68 8.29
C THR A 308 7.24 -35.92 9.75
N LEU A 309 8.01 -36.75 10.49
CA LEU A 309 7.68 -37.05 11.90
C LEU A 309 7.79 -35.79 12.76
N LYS A 310 8.92 -35.08 12.70
CA LYS A 310 9.06 -33.81 13.45
C LYS A 310 8.13 -32.71 12.94
N ALA A 311 7.82 -32.70 11.65
CA ALA A 311 6.81 -31.78 11.12
C ALA A 311 5.45 -32.01 11.79
N MET A 312 4.97 -33.25 11.82
CA MET A 312 3.69 -33.63 12.45
C MET A 312 3.66 -33.33 13.96
N GLU A 313 4.77 -33.60 14.69
CA GLU A 313 4.88 -33.23 16.11
C GLU A 313 4.66 -31.71 16.32
N ASN A 314 5.30 -30.89 15.52
CA ASN A 314 5.18 -29.43 15.62
C ASN A 314 3.77 -28.95 15.18
N TYR A 315 3.15 -29.55 14.18
CA TYR A 315 1.76 -29.24 13.81
C TYR A 315 0.77 -29.63 14.90
N ARG A 316 0.96 -30.77 15.58
CA ARG A 316 0.15 -31.13 16.77
C ARG A 316 0.30 -30.08 17.87
N LEU A 317 1.57 -29.65 18.16
CA LEU A 317 1.81 -28.60 19.14
C LEU A 317 1.15 -27.27 18.72
N ALA A 318 1.21 -26.91 17.44
CA ALA A 318 0.53 -25.71 16.90
C ALA A 318 -0.98 -25.79 17.17
N ASN A 319 -1.61 -26.90 16.83
CA ASN A 319 -3.05 -27.10 17.06
C ASN A 319 -3.42 -27.05 18.56
N GLN A 320 -2.63 -27.67 19.44
CA GLN A 320 -2.86 -27.68 20.89
C GLN A 320 -2.65 -26.32 21.55
N LYS A 321 -1.69 -25.51 21.05
CA LYS A 321 -1.35 -24.19 21.60
C LYS A 321 -2.17 -23.06 21.00
N SER A 322 -2.96 -23.32 19.98
CA SER A 322 -3.82 -22.31 19.38
C SER A 322 -4.88 -21.86 20.38
N THR A 323 -4.89 -20.56 20.65
CA THR A 323 -5.86 -19.91 21.55
C THR A 323 -7.07 -19.36 20.80
N ARG A 324 -7.00 -19.29 19.48
CA ARG A 324 -8.04 -18.73 18.61
C ARG A 324 -8.48 -19.76 17.58
N ASN A 325 -9.80 -19.87 17.37
CA ASN A 325 -10.34 -20.64 16.25
C ASN A 325 -10.34 -19.71 15.02
N GLY A 326 -9.19 -19.58 14.38
CA GLY A 326 -8.97 -18.74 13.23
C GLY A 326 -8.42 -19.49 12.02
N ILE A 327 -8.16 -18.75 10.95
CA ILE A 327 -7.62 -19.29 9.68
C ILE A 327 -6.32 -20.06 9.88
N GLU A 328 -5.45 -19.60 10.78
CA GLU A 328 -4.15 -20.22 11.05
C GLU A 328 -4.32 -21.63 11.65
N LYS A 329 -5.28 -21.80 12.55
CA LYS A 329 -5.60 -23.10 13.13
C LYS A 329 -6.16 -24.04 12.07
N ALA A 330 -7.08 -23.56 11.23
CA ALA A 330 -7.66 -24.34 10.14
C ALA A 330 -6.59 -24.80 9.15
N ILE A 331 -5.67 -23.92 8.73
CA ILE A 331 -4.54 -24.28 7.85
C ILE A 331 -3.67 -25.36 8.50
N CYS A 332 -3.37 -25.24 9.79
CA CYS A 332 -2.60 -26.24 10.53
C CYS A 332 -3.30 -27.60 10.55
N GLN A 333 -4.61 -27.63 10.81
CA GLN A 333 -5.42 -28.85 10.82
C GLN A 333 -5.49 -29.50 9.44
N ILE A 334 -5.72 -28.74 8.40
CA ILE A 334 -5.72 -29.24 7.01
C ILE A 334 -4.34 -29.84 6.65
N THR A 335 -3.26 -29.12 6.97
CA THR A 335 -1.90 -29.59 6.67
C THR A 335 -1.61 -30.92 7.42
N LEU A 336 -1.95 -30.98 8.70
CA LEU A 336 -1.75 -32.19 9.50
C LEU A 336 -2.66 -33.33 9.02
N GLY A 337 -3.92 -33.05 8.68
CA GLY A 337 -4.87 -34.01 8.11
C GLY A 337 -4.37 -34.62 6.80
N ASN A 338 -3.82 -33.81 5.90
CA ASN A 338 -3.21 -34.29 4.66
C ASN A 338 -2.04 -35.23 4.92
N LEU A 339 -1.16 -34.91 5.89
CA LEU A 339 -0.04 -35.76 6.25
C LEU A 339 -0.50 -37.09 6.86
N TYR A 340 -1.55 -37.12 7.68
CA TYR A 340 -2.15 -38.35 8.16
C TYR A 340 -2.75 -39.18 7.02
N PHE A 341 -3.44 -38.52 6.07
CA PHE A 341 -4.02 -39.18 4.92
C PHE A 341 -2.94 -39.85 4.03
N GLU A 342 -1.85 -39.15 3.74
CA GLU A 342 -0.70 -39.67 3.01
C GLU A 342 -0.08 -40.91 3.70
N ARG A 343 -0.10 -40.95 5.03
CA ARG A 343 0.38 -42.05 5.85
C ARG A 343 -0.64 -43.18 6.01
N ARG A 344 -1.85 -43.03 5.42
CA ARG A 344 -3.00 -43.94 5.54
C ARG A 344 -3.56 -44.04 6.99
N GLU A 345 -3.31 -43.05 7.83
CA GLU A 345 -3.86 -42.89 9.16
C GLU A 345 -5.21 -42.15 9.06
N TYR A 346 -6.20 -42.79 8.41
CA TYR A 346 -7.45 -42.15 7.96
C TYR A 346 -8.34 -41.70 9.13
N VAL A 347 -8.32 -42.41 10.25
CA VAL A 347 -9.11 -42.04 11.46
C VAL A 347 -8.64 -40.70 12.02
N ASP A 348 -7.29 -40.54 12.11
CA ASP A 348 -6.70 -39.29 12.62
C ASP A 348 -6.91 -38.12 11.64
N ALA A 349 -6.82 -38.41 10.33
CA ALA A 349 -7.11 -37.42 9.30
C ALA A 349 -8.56 -36.92 9.38
N LEU A 350 -9.53 -37.84 9.52
CA LEU A 350 -10.95 -37.53 9.58
C LEU A 350 -11.32 -36.74 10.85
N SER A 351 -10.70 -37.07 12.00
CA SER A 351 -10.93 -36.38 13.26
C SER A 351 -10.59 -34.88 13.20
N LEU A 352 -9.57 -34.49 12.38
CA LEU A 352 -9.17 -33.09 12.20
C LEU A 352 -10.13 -32.31 11.29
N ILE A 353 -10.73 -32.97 10.31
CA ILE A 353 -11.68 -32.35 9.37
C ILE A 353 -12.99 -32.01 10.11
N HIS A 354 -13.51 -32.91 10.92
CA HIS A 354 -14.73 -32.67 11.68
C HIS A 354 -14.62 -31.57 12.75
N ILE A 355 -13.40 -31.27 13.23
CA ILE A 355 -13.17 -30.16 14.17
C ILE A 355 -13.14 -28.80 13.44
N SER A 356 -12.91 -28.80 12.14
CA SER A 356 -12.80 -27.58 11.32
C SER A 356 -14.13 -27.16 10.66
N GLU A 357 -15.19 -27.97 10.76
CA GLU A 357 -16.53 -27.56 10.32
C GLU A 357 -17.14 -26.59 11.34
N PRO A 358 -17.67 -25.43 10.87
CA PRO A 358 -18.31 -24.43 11.74
C PRO A 358 -19.63 -24.90 12.33
#